data_addbf2bad3e82ea7bc673f67e711460c
#
_entry.id   addbf2bad3e82ea7bc673f67e711460c
#
_cell.length_a   1.000
_cell.length_b   1.000
_cell.length_c   1.000
_cell.angle_alpha   90.00
_cell.angle_beta   90.00
_cell.angle_gamma   90.00
#
_symmetry.space_group_name_H-M   'P 1'
#
loop_
_entity.id
_entity.type
_entity.pdbx_description
1 polymer ?
#
loop_
_entity_poly.entity_id
_entity_poly.type
_entity_poly.pdbx_seq_one_letter_code
_entity_poly.pdbx_strand_id
1 'polypeptide(L)'
;MTLILVVDDEPDLEALILQKFRRETRDGRFAFHFARDGVEALERLAVAPDTALVLADINMPRMDGLTMLARLQEMPDPPATVIISAYGDMANIRTAMNRGAFDFLTKPIDLADLEATMTRTLRHVEQRRAAEARRHQAERAHAALARYFSPNLARQLADDARALDLGGQRREVSAVFTDIAGFTALVETLEAGSLAALLNAYFTGMTDIVFAHGGTVAKVMGDAMLLLFGAPDDQPDHAARAVACALALDAFAEAFRAGHTARASALGVTRISVHSGPALVGDFGGGRHFDYTAYGETINIAARLEAANKVLGTRLLVSAATAERIGGFLGRPVGDLLLRGCAQPVAAFEPLTADRVASPPAGAAGRLVDLR
;
A
#
# COMPACT_ATOMS: atom_id res chain seq x y z
N MET A 1 -15.00 -2.29 -30.82
CA MET A 1 -15.97 -3.22 -31.43
C MET A 1 -16.48 -4.12 -30.31
N THR A 2 -17.80 -4.11 -30.08
CA THR A 2 -18.40 -4.90 -28.97
C THR A 2 -18.78 -6.28 -29.49
N LEU A 3 -18.26 -7.32 -28.87
CA LEU A 3 -18.50 -8.71 -29.25
C LEU A 3 -19.75 -9.25 -28.54
N ILE A 4 -20.65 -9.82 -29.31
CA ILE A 4 -21.93 -10.36 -28.88
C ILE A 4 -22.03 -11.81 -29.37
N LEU A 5 -22.32 -12.74 -28.46
CA LEU A 5 -22.57 -14.15 -28.81
C LEU A 5 -24.07 -14.40 -28.80
N VAL A 6 -24.58 -14.96 -29.87
CA VAL A 6 -25.97 -15.40 -30.01
C VAL A 6 -25.99 -16.92 -30.01
N VAL A 7 -26.81 -17.50 -29.14
CA VAL A 7 -26.89 -18.95 -28.92
C VAL A 7 -28.33 -19.39 -29.14
N ASP A 8 -28.59 -20.00 -30.26
CA ASP A 8 -29.92 -20.48 -30.67
C ASP A 8 -29.74 -21.60 -31.71
N ASP A 9 -30.51 -22.67 -31.64
CA ASP A 9 -30.45 -23.75 -32.61
C ASP A 9 -31.25 -23.45 -33.89
N GLU A 10 -32.07 -22.38 -33.88
CA GLU A 10 -32.83 -21.92 -35.02
C GLU A 10 -31.99 -21.02 -35.94
N PRO A 11 -31.68 -21.42 -37.19
CA PRO A 11 -30.85 -20.63 -38.13
C PRO A 11 -31.49 -19.29 -38.53
N ASP A 12 -32.79 -19.17 -38.41
CA ASP A 12 -33.53 -17.97 -38.80
C ASP A 12 -33.22 -16.76 -37.92
N LEU A 13 -32.86 -16.98 -36.66
CA LEU A 13 -32.47 -15.91 -35.74
C LEU A 13 -31.14 -15.27 -36.15
N GLU A 14 -30.20 -16.06 -36.66
CA GLU A 14 -28.92 -15.54 -37.18
C GLU A 14 -29.15 -14.57 -38.32
N ALA A 15 -29.96 -14.98 -39.32
CA ALA A 15 -30.28 -14.14 -40.45
C ALA A 15 -30.98 -12.84 -40.01
N LEU A 16 -31.91 -12.93 -39.08
CA LEU A 16 -32.68 -11.80 -38.52
C LEU A 16 -31.76 -10.76 -37.84
N ILE A 17 -30.86 -11.24 -36.99
CA ILE A 17 -29.91 -10.38 -36.27
C ILE A 17 -28.92 -9.71 -37.21
N LEU A 18 -28.34 -10.44 -38.15
CA LEU A 18 -27.43 -9.88 -39.16
C LEU A 18 -28.07 -8.86 -40.05
N GLN A 19 -29.36 -9.06 -40.41
CA GLN A 19 -30.13 -8.10 -41.17
C GLN A 19 -30.45 -6.82 -40.36
N LYS A 20 -30.92 -6.99 -39.12
CA LYS A 20 -31.29 -5.88 -38.24
C LYS A 20 -30.11 -4.98 -37.91
N PHE A 21 -28.95 -5.58 -37.54
CA PHE A 21 -27.78 -4.84 -37.08
C PHE A 21 -26.70 -4.69 -38.18
N ARG A 22 -27.07 -4.79 -39.46
CA ARG A 22 -26.17 -4.65 -40.60
C ARG A 22 -25.35 -3.38 -40.60
N ARG A 23 -25.96 -2.25 -40.17
CA ARG A 23 -25.31 -0.95 -40.10
C ARG A 23 -24.27 -0.94 -39.00
N GLU A 24 -24.64 -1.36 -37.79
CA GLU A 24 -23.77 -1.43 -36.59
C GLU A 24 -22.58 -2.33 -36.79
N THR A 25 -22.77 -3.45 -37.49
CA THR A 25 -21.71 -4.37 -37.86
C THR A 25 -20.73 -3.77 -38.87
N ARG A 26 -21.30 -3.12 -39.93
CA ARG A 26 -20.47 -2.45 -40.94
C ARG A 26 -19.69 -1.27 -40.35
N ASP A 27 -20.29 -0.52 -39.43
CA ASP A 27 -19.67 0.63 -38.77
C ASP A 27 -18.69 0.17 -37.64
N GLY A 28 -18.48 -1.12 -37.44
CA GLY A 28 -17.55 -1.70 -36.43
C GLY A 28 -18.01 -1.53 -34.99
N ARG A 29 -19.28 -1.21 -34.76
CA ARG A 29 -19.82 -1.09 -33.38
C ARG A 29 -20.06 -2.44 -32.75
N PHE A 30 -20.66 -3.39 -33.51
CA PHE A 30 -20.97 -4.74 -33.07
C PHE A 30 -20.27 -5.78 -33.92
N ALA A 31 -19.87 -6.90 -33.28
CA ALA A 31 -19.50 -8.13 -33.95
C ALA A 31 -20.33 -9.26 -33.35
N PHE A 32 -20.95 -10.06 -34.20
CA PHE A 32 -21.77 -11.18 -33.77
C PHE A 32 -21.04 -12.50 -34.02
N HIS A 33 -21.02 -13.35 -33.01
CA HIS A 33 -20.70 -14.77 -33.11
C HIS A 33 -21.96 -15.58 -32.84
N PHE A 34 -22.05 -16.76 -33.44
CA PHE A 34 -23.23 -17.61 -33.32
C PHE A 34 -22.82 -18.98 -32.82
N ALA A 35 -23.63 -19.59 -31.96
CA ALA A 35 -23.49 -20.94 -31.48
C ALA A 35 -24.88 -21.60 -31.48
N ARG A 36 -24.93 -22.91 -31.66
CA ARG A 36 -26.19 -23.66 -31.78
C ARG A 36 -26.69 -24.26 -30.48
N ASP A 37 -25.87 -24.23 -29.44
CA ASP A 37 -26.19 -24.73 -28.11
C ASP A 37 -25.16 -24.27 -27.07
N GLY A 38 -25.45 -24.57 -25.80
CA GLY A 38 -24.60 -24.11 -24.69
C GLY A 38 -23.18 -24.69 -24.70
N VAL A 39 -22.94 -25.86 -25.30
CA VAL A 39 -21.58 -26.44 -25.37
C VAL A 39 -20.74 -25.65 -26.34
N GLU A 40 -21.23 -25.42 -27.56
CA GLU A 40 -20.55 -24.59 -28.57
C GLU A 40 -20.36 -23.15 -28.07
N ALA A 41 -21.34 -22.62 -27.33
CA ALA A 41 -21.22 -21.29 -26.73
C ALA A 41 -20.06 -21.18 -25.78
N LEU A 42 -19.89 -22.14 -24.85
CA LEU A 42 -18.76 -22.16 -23.90
C LEU A 42 -17.41 -22.32 -24.61
N GLU A 43 -17.33 -23.14 -25.66
CA GLU A 43 -16.13 -23.28 -26.49
C GLU A 43 -15.76 -21.96 -27.18
N ARG A 44 -16.74 -21.24 -27.72
CA ARG A 44 -16.51 -19.93 -28.34
C ARG A 44 -16.08 -18.85 -27.34
N LEU A 45 -16.69 -18.85 -26.15
CA LEU A 45 -16.30 -17.92 -25.08
C LEU A 45 -14.90 -18.16 -24.56
N ALA A 46 -14.43 -19.42 -24.55
CA ALA A 46 -13.05 -19.74 -24.19
C ALA A 46 -12.02 -19.14 -25.19
N VAL A 47 -12.40 -19.00 -26.48
CA VAL A 47 -11.56 -18.39 -27.52
C VAL A 47 -11.75 -16.86 -27.59
N ALA A 48 -12.93 -16.36 -27.19
CA ALA A 48 -13.29 -14.95 -27.23
C ALA A 48 -13.74 -14.44 -25.85
N PRO A 49 -12.82 -14.34 -24.87
CA PRO A 49 -13.14 -13.97 -23.49
C PRO A 49 -13.67 -12.53 -23.34
N ASP A 50 -13.42 -11.67 -24.31
CA ASP A 50 -13.89 -10.26 -24.30
C ASP A 50 -15.37 -10.11 -24.70
N THR A 51 -16.12 -11.20 -24.90
CA THR A 51 -17.54 -11.17 -25.21
C THR A 51 -18.28 -10.38 -24.14
N ALA A 52 -19.02 -9.35 -24.58
CA ALA A 52 -19.71 -8.43 -23.66
C ALA A 52 -21.13 -8.89 -23.32
N LEU A 53 -21.79 -9.55 -24.28
CA LEU A 53 -23.20 -9.94 -24.19
C LEU A 53 -23.39 -11.32 -24.80
N VAL A 54 -24.16 -12.17 -24.12
CA VAL A 54 -24.70 -13.43 -24.63
C VAL A 54 -26.22 -13.30 -24.74
N LEU A 55 -26.77 -13.55 -25.94
CA LEU A 55 -28.19 -13.75 -26.17
C LEU A 55 -28.43 -15.24 -26.31
N ALA A 56 -29.18 -15.89 -25.42
CA ALA A 56 -29.32 -17.31 -25.41
C ALA A 56 -30.76 -17.79 -25.34
N ASP A 57 -31.14 -18.69 -26.23
CA ASP A 57 -32.37 -19.46 -26.07
C ASP A 57 -32.26 -20.40 -24.85
N ILE A 58 -33.40 -20.64 -24.23
CA ILE A 58 -33.47 -21.64 -23.15
C ILE A 58 -33.44 -23.07 -23.71
N ASN A 59 -34.23 -23.33 -24.74
CA ASN A 59 -34.48 -24.69 -25.22
C ASN A 59 -33.53 -25.04 -26.39
N MET A 60 -32.39 -25.58 -26.05
CA MET A 60 -31.36 -25.96 -27.04
C MET A 60 -30.91 -27.40 -26.85
N PRO A 61 -30.42 -28.08 -27.91
CA PRO A 61 -29.88 -29.43 -27.80
C PRO A 61 -28.57 -29.44 -26.96
N ARG A 62 -28.14 -30.61 -26.56
CA ARG A 62 -26.91 -30.92 -25.81
C ARG A 62 -26.81 -30.18 -24.45
N MET A 63 -26.89 -28.87 -24.43
CA MET A 63 -26.88 -28.03 -23.23
C MET A 63 -27.87 -26.89 -23.40
N ASP A 64 -28.86 -26.84 -22.51
CA ASP A 64 -29.86 -25.79 -22.46
C ASP A 64 -29.29 -24.44 -21.95
N GLY A 65 -30.03 -23.33 -22.20
CA GLY A 65 -29.59 -21.97 -21.83
C GLY A 65 -29.49 -21.79 -20.33
N LEU A 66 -30.30 -22.46 -19.51
CA LEU A 66 -30.24 -22.35 -18.04
C LEU A 66 -29.01 -23.05 -17.45
N THR A 67 -28.62 -24.19 -18.04
CA THR A 67 -27.42 -24.93 -17.67
C THR A 67 -26.17 -24.18 -18.11
N MET A 68 -26.18 -23.60 -19.33
CA MET A 68 -25.11 -22.73 -19.80
C MET A 68 -24.96 -21.51 -18.90
N LEU A 69 -26.05 -20.83 -18.54
CA LEU A 69 -26.02 -19.66 -17.65
C LEU A 69 -25.36 -20.00 -16.30
N ALA A 70 -25.68 -21.16 -15.71
CA ALA A 70 -25.04 -21.58 -14.46
C ALA A 70 -23.52 -21.74 -14.61
N ARG A 71 -23.06 -22.29 -15.74
CA ARG A 71 -21.61 -22.41 -16.05
C ARG A 71 -20.94 -21.06 -16.27
N LEU A 72 -21.65 -20.10 -16.90
CA LEU A 72 -21.12 -18.75 -17.09
C LEU A 72 -20.88 -18.04 -15.76
N GLN A 73 -21.74 -18.22 -14.77
CA GLN A 73 -21.57 -17.61 -13.44
C GLN A 73 -20.37 -18.15 -12.65
N GLU A 74 -19.80 -19.29 -13.05
CA GLU A 74 -18.57 -19.81 -12.46
C GLU A 74 -17.30 -19.14 -13.04
N MET A 75 -17.43 -18.34 -14.11
CA MET A 75 -16.31 -17.60 -14.73
C MET A 75 -15.92 -16.38 -13.88
N PRO A 76 -14.65 -15.99 -13.84
CA PRO A 76 -14.18 -14.80 -13.09
C PRO A 76 -14.80 -13.47 -13.56
N ASP A 77 -15.03 -13.32 -14.87
CA ASP A 77 -15.72 -12.16 -15.49
C ASP A 77 -16.77 -12.66 -16.49
N PRO A 78 -17.96 -13.04 -16.02
CA PRO A 78 -18.98 -13.58 -16.88
C PRO A 78 -19.54 -12.49 -17.81
N PRO A 79 -19.82 -12.81 -19.11
CA PRO A 79 -20.53 -11.90 -19.97
C PRO A 79 -21.96 -11.68 -19.46
N ALA A 80 -22.49 -10.48 -19.68
CA ALA A 80 -23.89 -10.26 -19.38
C ALA A 80 -24.76 -11.16 -20.28
N THR A 81 -25.71 -11.86 -19.69
CA THR A 81 -26.53 -12.83 -20.43
C THR A 81 -27.99 -12.39 -20.43
N VAL A 82 -28.57 -12.31 -21.62
CA VAL A 82 -29.99 -12.10 -21.86
C VAL A 82 -30.58 -13.41 -22.38
N ILE A 83 -31.63 -13.88 -21.71
CA ILE A 83 -32.29 -15.13 -22.06
C ILE A 83 -33.43 -14.87 -23.04
N ILE A 84 -33.55 -15.69 -24.06
CA ILE A 84 -34.67 -15.72 -24.96
C ILE A 84 -35.57 -16.90 -24.62
N SER A 85 -36.87 -16.69 -24.45
CA SER A 85 -37.78 -17.73 -24.00
C SER A 85 -39.13 -17.68 -24.74
N ALA A 86 -39.79 -18.82 -24.85
CA ALA A 86 -41.14 -18.88 -25.43
C ALA A 86 -42.14 -18.09 -24.57
N TYR A 87 -43.18 -17.54 -25.24
CA TYR A 87 -44.29 -16.84 -24.57
C TYR A 87 -44.96 -17.77 -23.53
N GLY A 88 -45.10 -17.28 -22.30
CA GLY A 88 -45.74 -18.02 -21.20
C GLY A 88 -44.79 -18.84 -20.31
N ASP A 89 -43.52 -18.91 -20.60
CA ASP A 89 -42.54 -19.71 -19.83
C ASP A 89 -41.98 -18.94 -18.62
N MET A 90 -42.88 -18.43 -17.79
CA MET A 90 -42.53 -17.61 -16.60
C MET A 90 -41.70 -18.36 -15.56
N ALA A 91 -41.78 -19.70 -15.50
CA ALA A 91 -41.03 -20.51 -14.56
C ALA A 91 -39.54 -20.53 -14.90
N ASN A 92 -39.21 -20.72 -16.17
CA ASN A 92 -37.84 -20.71 -16.68
C ASN A 92 -37.25 -19.30 -16.68
N ILE A 93 -38.03 -18.27 -17.03
CA ILE A 93 -37.62 -16.86 -16.91
C ILE A 93 -37.21 -16.52 -15.47
N ARG A 94 -38.06 -16.88 -14.48
CA ARG A 94 -37.73 -16.67 -13.07
C ARG A 94 -36.46 -17.42 -12.65
N THR A 95 -36.30 -18.64 -13.12
CA THR A 95 -35.09 -19.44 -12.85
C THR A 95 -33.86 -18.78 -13.46
N ALA A 96 -33.94 -18.29 -14.69
CA ALA A 96 -32.84 -17.57 -15.36
C ALA A 96 -32.44 -16.30 -14.58
N MET A 97 -33.42 -15.48 -14.20
CA MET A 97 -33.17 -14.26 -13.41
C MET A 97 -32.52 -14.57 -12.06
N ASN A 98 -32.98 -15.61 -11.37
CA ASN A 98 -32.36 -16.05 -10.11
C ASN A 98 -30.95 -16.62 -10.28
N ARG A 99 -30.60 -17.11 -11.47
CA ARG A 99 -29.25 -17.58 -11.82
C ARG A 99 -28.35 -16.51 -12.39
N GLY A 100 -28.75 -15.23 -12.36
CA GLY A 100 -27.93 -14.11 -12.77
C GLY A 100 -28.05 -13.70 -14.24
N ALA A 101 -29.12 -14.08 -14.93
CA ALA A 101 -29.44 -13.45 -16.22
C ALA A 101 -29.69 -11.96 -15.99
N PHE A 102 -29.16 -11.13 -16.89
CA PHE A 102 -29.33 -9.69 -16.81
C PHE A 102 -30.76 -9.26 -17.18
N ASP A 103 -31.31 -9.93 -18.19
CA ASP A 103 -32.64 -9.65 -18.72
C ASP A 103 -33.19 -10.84 -19.50
N PHE A 104 -34.41 -10.70 -20.02
CA PHE A 104 -35.02 -11.71 -20.89
C PHE A 104 -35.77 -11.07 -22.04
N LEU A 105 -36.00 -11.86 -23.11
CA LEU A 105 -36.82 -11.56 -24.27
C LEU A 105 -37.79 -12.70 -24.52
N THR A 106 -38.97 -12.39 -25.04
CA THR A 106 -39.96 -13.42 -25.37
C THR A 106 -40.06 -13.64 -26.90
N LYS A 107 -40.17 -14.92 -27.29
CA LYS A 107 -40.47 -15.28 -28.69
C LYS A 107 -42.00 -15.10 -28.95
N PRO A 108 -42.44 -14.54 -30.10
CA PRO A 108 -41.62 -14.05 -31.21
C PRO A 108 -40.88 -12.77 -30.84
N ILE A 109 -39.60 -12.68 -31.24
CA ILE A 109 -38.72 -11.57 -30.84
C ILE A 109 -39.16 -10.27 -31.55
N ASP A 110 -39.52 -9.28 -30.75
CA ASP A 110 -39.69 -7.91 -31.27
C ASP A 110 -38.30 -7.28 -31.43
N LEU A 111 -38.00 -6.80 -32.63
CA LEU A 111 -36.69 -6.23 -32.96
C LEU A 111 -36.41 -4.90 -32.23
N ALA A 112 -37.45 -4.16 -31.84
CA ALA A 112 -37.29 -2.93 -31.08
C ALA A 112 -36.96 -3.25 -29.61
N ASP A 113 -37.59 -4.27 -29.04
CA ASP A 113 -37.33 -4.76 -27.71
C ASP A 113 -35.93 -5.39 -27.60
N LEU A 114 -35.52 -6.20 -28.59
CA LEU A 114 -34.18 -6.74 -28.70
C LEU A 114 -33.11 -5.61 -28.69
N GLU A 115 -33.28 -4.58 -29.53
CA GLU A 115 -32.33 -3.47 -29.60
C GLU A 115 -32.28 -2.66 -28.29
N ALA A 116 -33.44 -2.42 -27.67
CA ALA A 116 -33.53 -1.71 -26.40
C ALA A 116 -32.82 -2.52 -25.25
N THR A 117 -33.09 -3.81 -25.18
CA THR A 117 -32.51 -4.71 -24.19
C THR A 117 -31.00 -4.86 -24.39
N MET A 118 -30.54 -5.06 -25.61
CA MET A 118 -29.09 -5.09 -25.93
C MET A 118 -28.40 -3.77 -25.52
N THR A 119 -28.99 -2.64 -25.88
CA THR A 119 -28.45 -1.30 -25.59
C THR A 119 -28.35 -1.09 -24.06
N ARG A 120 -29.38 -1.45 -23.31
CA ARG A 120 -29.41 -1.36 -21.84
C ARG A 120 -28.33 -2.26 -21.20
N THR A 121 -28.25 -3.50 -21.64
CA THR A 121 -27.29 -4.48 -21.14
C THR A 121 -25.86 -4.04 -21.42
N LEU A 122 -25.54 -3.63 -22.64
CA LEU A 122 -24.21 -3.17 -23.03
C LEU A 122 -23.78 -1.91 -22.26
N ARG A 123 -24.69 -0.97 -22.04
CA ARG A 123 -24.42 0.20 -21.19
C ARG A 123 -24.06 -0.19 -19.76
N HIS A 124 -24.76 -1.17 -19.19
CA HIS A 124 -24.44 -1.69 -17.87
C HIS A 124 -23.04 -2.34 -17.82
N VAL A 125 -22.70 -3.17 -18.82
CA VAL A 125 -21.38 -3.78 -18.96
C VAL A 125 -20.28 -2.72 -19.05
N GLU A 126 -20.47 -1.69 -19.86
CA GLU A 126 -19.53 -0.57 -20.00
C GLU A 126 -19.33 0.17 -18.68
N GLN A 127 -20.41 0.46 -17.96
CA GLN A 127 -20.35 1.13 -16.66
C GLN A 127 -19.59 0.27 -15.61
N ARG A 128 -19.87 -1.03 -15.56
CA ARG A 128 -19.18 -1.97 -14.68
C ARG A 128 -17.67 -2.01 -14.98
N ARG A 129 -17.30 -2.24 -16.25
CA ARG A 129 -15.90 -2.27 -16.70
C ARG A 129 -15.17 -0.96 -16.43
N ALA A 130 -15.83 0.18 -16.66
CA ALA A 130 -15.26 1.50 -16.36
C ALA A 130 -15.05 1.72 -14.86
N ALA A 131 -15.94 1.26 -14.00
CA ALA A 131 -15.80 1.34 -12.56
C ALA A 131 -14.64 0.46 -12.05
N GLU A 132 -14.53 -0.77 -12.54
CA GLU A 132 -13.44 -1.70 -12.24
C GLU A 132 -12.09 -1.15 -12.71
N ALA A 133 -12.01 -0.61 -13.93
CA ALA A 133 -10.80 0.00 -14.45
C ALA A 133 -10.34 1.20 -13.60
N ARG A 134 -11.28 2.07 -13.15
CA ARG A 134 -10.97 3.19 -12.25
C ARG A 134 -10.46 2.70 -10.90
N ARG A 135 -11.09 1.66 -10.35
CA ARG A 135 -10.66 1.05 -9.09
C ARG A 135 -9.24 0.52 -9.20
N HIS A 136 -8.94 -0.28 -10.23
CA HIS A 136 -7.58 -0.80 -10.45
C HIS A 136 -6.56 0.30 -10.71
N GLN A 137 -6.94 1.36 -11.40
CA GLN A 137 -6.06 2.51 -11.61
C GLN A 137 -5.75 3.22 -10.28
N ALA A 138 -6.77 3.43 -9.43
CA ALA A 138 -6.58 4.02 -8.11
C ALA A 138 -5.72 3.13 -7.20
N GLU A 139 -5.94 1.80 -7.20
CA GLU A 139 -5.14 0.84 -6.46
C GLU A 139 -3.66 0.85 -6.90
N ARG A 140 -3.41 0.91 -8.23
CA ARG A 140 -2.04 1.03 -8.77
C ARG A 140 -1.38 2.36 -8.40
N ALA A 141 -2.11 3.46 -8.48
CA ALA A 141 -1.61 4.77 -8.08
C ALA A 141 -1.27 4.81 -6.59
N HIS A 142 -2.15 4.25 -5.75
CA HIS A 142 -1.92 4.12 -4.31
C HIS A 142 -0.70 3.24 -4.00
N ALA A 143 -0.56 2.09 -4.65
CA ALA A 143 0.60 1.21 -4.49
C ALA A 143 1.92 1.86 -4.96
N ALA A 144 1.88 2.70 -5.99
CA ALA A 144 3.04 3.45 -6.45
C ALA A 144 3.45 4.52 -5.43
N LEU A 145 2.49 5.27 -4.89
CA LEU A 145 2.73 6.27 -3.84
C LEU A 145 3.24 5.64 -2.54
N ALA A 146 2.73 4.47 -2.15
CA ALA A 146 3.16 3.75 -0.96
C ALA A 146 4.64 3.33 -0.98
N ARG A 147 5.31 3.34 -2.14
CA ARG A 147 6.76 3.12 -2.25
C ARG A 147 7.59 4.35 -1.86
N TYR A 148 7.00 5.54 -1.96
CA TYR A 148 7.69 6.80 -1.70
C TYR A 148 7.33 7.40 -0.35
N PHE A 149 6.24 6.96 0.26
CA PHE A 149 5.71 7.51 1.51
C PHE A 149 5.46 6.39 2.53
N SER A 150 5.61 6.72 3.81
CA SER A 150 5.15 5.86 4.88
C SER A 150 3.63 5.60 4.77
N PRO A 151 3.13 4.42 5.17
CA PRO A 151 1.73 4.05 4.98
C PRO A 151 0.73 5.05 5.60
N ASN A 152 1.05 5.63 6.76
CA ASN A 152 0.25 6.65 7.41
C ASN A 152 0.20 7.96 6.59
N LEU A 153 1.34 8.39 6.04
CA LEU A 153 1.42 9.57 5.19
C LEU A 153 0.68 9.36 3.85
N ALA A 154 0.86 8.18 3.23
CA ALA A 154 0.16 7.82 2.00
C ALA A 154 -1.37 7.79 2.18
N ARG A 155 -1.86 7.32 3.33
CA ARG A 155 -3.28 7.33 3.68
C ARG A 155 -3.80 8.76 3.81
N GLN A 156 -3.11 9.61 4.55
CA GLN A 156 -3.54 11.00 4.75
C GLN A 156 -3.55 11.79 3.44
N LEU A 157 -2.58 11.57 2.55
CA LEU A 157 -2.56 12.16 1.20
C LEU A 157 -3.71 11.67 0.31
N ALA A 158 -4.16 10.43 0.51
CA ALA A 158 -5.28 9.86 -0.25
C ALA A 158 -6.63 10.39 0.25
N ASP A 159 -6.78 10.61 1.57
CA ASP A 159 -8.02 11.08 2.19
C ASP A 159 -8.24 12.59 1.98
N ASP A 160 -7.20 13.40 2.11
CA ASP A 160 -7.23 14.84 1.82
C ASP A 160 -5.84 15.35 1.38
N ALA A 161 -5.69 15.59 0.08
CA ALA A 161 -4.46 16.16 -0.47
C ALA A 161 -4.15 17.58 0.08
N ARG A 162 -5.12 18.26 0.71
CA ARG A 162 -4.95 19.57 1.36
C ARG A 162 -4.63 19.46 2.85
N ALA A 163 -4.81 18.30 3.47
CA ALA A 163 -4.56 18.09 4.89
C ALA A 163 -3.07 18.24 5.27
N LEU A 164 -2.19 18.21 4.29
CA LEU A 164 -0.74 18.43 4.43
C LEU A 164 -0.35 19.87 4.01
N ASP A 165 -1.24 20.83 4.24
CA ASP A 165 -1.04 22.22 3.85
C ASP A 165 0.37 22.71 4.17
N LEU A 166 0.94 23.50 3.21
CA LEU A 166 2.27 24.12 3.19
C LEU A 166 2.57 25.05 4.40
N GLY A 167 1.84 24.91 5.50
CA GLY A 167 1.94 25.81 6.67
C GLY A 167 2.69 25.22 7.86
N GLY A 168 2.93 23.93 7.91
CA GLY A 168 3.49 23.24 9.08
C GLY A 168 2.63 23.40 10.35
N GLN A 169 2.48 22.35 11.12
CA GLN A 169 1.75 22.36 12.40
C GLN A 169 2.72 22.13 13.56
N ARG A 170 2.54 22.89 14.66
CA ARG A 170 3.25 22.56 15.90
C ARG A 170 2.62 21.35 16.55
N ARG A 171 3.42 20.30 16.75
CA ARG A 171 3.00 19.03 17.35
C ARG A 171 4.02 18.56 18.36
N GLU A 172 3.57 17.83 19.38
CA GLU A 172 4.44 17.00 20.22
C GLU A 172 4.80 15.74 19.44
N VAL A 173 6.09 15.51 19.23
CA VAL A 173 6.60 14.37 18.47
C VAL A 173 7.75 13.70 19.20
N SER A 174 8.03 12.46 18.82
CA SER A 174 9.32 11.82 19.10
C SER A 174 10.09 11.68 17.80
N ALA A 175 11.28 12.25 17.77
CA ALA A 175 12.23 12.11 16.68
C ALA A 175 13.23 10.99 17.00
N VAL A 176 13.42 10.08 16.04
CA VAL A 176 14.45 9.05 16.08
C VAL A 176 15.44 9.31 14.96
N PHE A 177 16.72 9.42 15.30
CA PHE A 177 17.80 9.43 14.32
C PHE A 177 18.55 8.10 14.35
N THR A 178 18.94 7.65 13.16
CA THR A 178 19.84 6.49 13.01
C THR A 178 20.98 6.85 12.09
N ASP A 179 22.15 6.28 12.32
CA ASP A 179 23.37 6.47 11.51
C ASP A 179 24.24 5.20 11.56
N ILE A 180 24.96 4.89 10.47
CA ILE A 180 25.85 3.72 10.40
C ILE A 180 27.30 4.16 10.58
N ALA A 181 27.93 3.69 11.63
CA ALA A 181 29.33 4.01 11.89
C ALA A 181 30.26 3.52 10.77
N GLY A 182 31.14 4.40 10.27
CA GLY A 182 32.12 4.03 9.25
C GLY A 182 31.57 3.83 7.85
N PHE A 183 30.39 4.32 7.56
CA PHE A 183 29.72 4.16 6.26
C PHE A 183 30.56 4.69 5.10
N THR A 184 31.23 5.82 5.25
CA THR A 184 32.08 6.40 4.18
C THR A 184 33.16 5.40 3.74
N ALA A 185 33.83 4.74 4.67
CA ALA A 185 34.83 3.73 4.34
C ALA A 185 34.21 2.50 3.64
N LEU A 186 32.99 2.13 4.02
CA LEU A 186 32.25 1.05 3.38
C LEU A 186 31.93 1.38 1.90
N VAL A 187 31.51 2.60 1.61
CA VAL A 187 31.23 3.08 0.25
C VAL A 187 32.49 3.04 -0.63
N GLU A 188 33.64 3.36 -0.08
CA GLU A 188 34.92 3.36 -0.82
C GLU A 188 35.45 1.94 -1.11
N THR A 189 35.04 0.95 -0.32
CA THR A 189 35.60 -0.41 -0.39
C THR A 189 34.72 -1.39 -1.14
N LEU A 190 33.41 -1.16 -1.20
CA LEU A 190 32.45 -2.07 -1.83
C LEU A 190 32.22 -1.72 -3.30
N GLU A 191 32.05 -2.76 -4.11
CA GLU A 191 31.58 -2.61 -5.49
C GLU A 191 30.13 -2.10 -5.48
N ALA A 192 29.78 -1.20 -6.41
CA ALA A 192 28.54 -0.43 -6.42
C ALA A 192 27.25 -1.30 -6.36
N GLY A 193 27.23 -2.40 -7.11
CA GLY A 193 26.07 -3.32 -7.13
C GLY A 193 25.87 -4.04 -5.79
N SER A 194 26.97 -4.45 -5.16
CA SER A 194 26.97 -5.11 -3.85
C SER A 194 26.57 -4.15 -2.73
N LEU A 195 27.05 -2.90 -2.79
CA LEU A 195 26.65 -1.85 -1.86
C LEU A 195 25.15 -1.53 -1.99
N ALA A 196 24.66 -1.37 -3.20
CA ALA A 196 23.24 -1.09 -3.44
C ALA A 196 22.35 -2.23 -2.93
N ALA A 197 22.72 -3.49 -3.16
CA ALA A 197 21.98 -4.64 -2.66
C ALA A 197 21.97 -4.70 -1.12
N LEU A 198 23.12 -4.44 -0.50
CA LEU A 198 23.26 -4.41 0.97
C LEU A 198 22.38 -3.32 1.59
N LEU A 199 22.47 -2.09 1.06
CA LEU A 199 21.71 -0.95 1.58
C LEU A 199 20.21 -1.12 1.37
N ASN A 200 19.79 -1.61 0.21
CA ASN A 200 18.38 -1.89 -0.05
C ASN A 200 17.81 -2.93 0.95
N ALA A 201 18.54 -3.99 1.21
CA ALA A 201 18.12 -5.01 2.20
C ALA A 201 18.06 -4.42 3.62
N TYR A 202 19.08 -3.63 3.99
CA TYR A 202 19.14 -2.98 5.30
C TYR A 202 17.99 -1.99 5.49
N PHE A 203 17.81 -1.04 4.57
CA PHE A 203 16.75 -0.03 4.68
C PHE A 203 15.35 -0.62 4.56
N THR A 204 15.16 -1.70 3.80
CA THR A 204 13.87 -2.42 3.78
C THR A 204 13.54 -2.95 5.18
N GLY A 205 14.45 -3.66 5.83
CA GLY A 205 14.21 -4.17 7.18
C GLY A 205 14.01 -3.05 8.22
N MET A 206 14.78 -1.96 8.13
CA MET A 206 14.62 -0.79 9.00
C MET A 206 13.24 -0.15 8.83
N THR A 207 12.81 0.10 7.58
CA THR A 207 11.51 0.73 7.29
C THR A 207 10.34 -0.15 7.67
N ASP A 208 10.42 -1.46 7.48
CA ASP A 208 9.37 -2.41 7.90
C ASP A 208 9.16 -2.34 9.43
N ILE A 209 10.24 -2.26 10.21
CA ILE A 209 10.18 -2.09 11.67
C ILE A 209 9.53 -0.74 12.03
N VAL A 210 9.93 0.35 11.38
CA VAL A 210 9.35 1.67 11.62
C VAL A 210 7.85 1.66 11.37
N PHE A 211 7.41 1.09 10.25
CA PHE A 211 6.00 1.03 9.90
C PHE A 211 5.19 0.12 10.83
N ALA A 212 5.76 -0.99 11.27
CA ALA A 212 5.13 -1.88 12.25
C ALA A 212 4.86 -1.18 13.60
N HIS A 213 5.68 -0.18 13.97
CA HIS A 213 5.50 0.62 15.18
C HIS A 213 4.68 1.91 14.95
N GLY A 214 4.16 2.12 13.73
CA GLY A 214 3.38 3.30 13.37
C GLY A 214 4.21 4.57 13.18
N GLY A 215 5.51 4.43 12.94
CA GLY A 215 6.41 5.55 12.66
C GLY A 215 6.32 6.03 11.22
N THR A 216 6.77 7.25 11.01
CA THR A 216 6.91 7.89 9.69
C THR A 216 8.38 8.03 9.35
N VAL A 217 8.83 7.52 8.20
CA VAL A 217 10.15 7.84 7.66
C VAL A 217 10.06 9.22 7.03
N ALA A 218 10.61 10.21 7.71
CA ALA A 218 10.61 11.58 7.24
C ALA A 218 11.70 11.82 6.21
N LYS A 219 12.90 11.25 6.43
CA LYS A 219 14.04 11.46 5.53
C LYS A 219 15.05 10.32 5.63
N VAL A 220 15.62 9.96 4.48
CA VAL A 220 16.83 9.13 4.38
C VAL A 220 17.94 10.01 3.82
N MET A 221 19.06 10.12 4.54
CA MET A 221 20.17 11.03 4.24
C MET A 221 21.48 10.23 4.20
N GLY A 222 21.75 9.61 3.05
CA GLY A 222 22.86 8.66 2.93
C GLY A 222 22.61 7.41 3.75
N ASP A 223 23.34 7.22 4.82
CA ASP A 223 23.21 6.11 5.80
C ASP A 223 22.37 6.48 7.03
N ALA A 224 21.96 7.73 7.16
CA ALA A 224 21.17 8.22 8.25
C ALA A 224 19.66 8.24 7.91
N MET A 225 18.82 8.00 8.93
CA MET A 225 17.38 8.14 8.81
C MET A 225 16.85 9.08 9.89
N LEU A 226 15.88 9.93 9.51
CA LEU A 226 15.01 10.67 10.43
C LEU A 226 13.63 10.02 10.43
N LEU A 227 13.19 9.58 11.59
CA LEU A 227 11.90 8.95 11.82
C LEU A 227 11.09 9.80 12.78
N LEU A 228 9.80 9.89 12.58
CA LEU A 228 8.88 10.66 13.41
C LEU A 228 7.76 9.78 13.94
N PHE A 229 7.39 10.00 15.20
CA PHE A 229 6.21 9.45 15.88
C PHE A 229 5.37 10.61 16.41
N GLY A 230 4.04 10.51 16.36
CA GLY A 230 3.11 11.61 16.65
C GLY A 230 2.83 12.51 15.44
N ALA A 231 3.28 12.10 14.25
CA ALA A 231 3.03 12.77 12.98
C ALA A 231 3.17 11.80 11.81
N PRO A 232 2.32 11.89 10.75
CA PRO A 232 1.25 12.86 10.58
C PRO A 232 0.05 12.60 11.49
N ASP A 233 -0.18 11.36 11.94
CA ASP A 233 -1.26 10.98 12.83
C ASP A 233 -0.96 11.37 14.27
N ASP A 234 -2.00 11.74 15.03
CA ASP A 234 -1.89 11.92 16.47
C ASP A 234 -1.67 10.57 17.17
N GLN A 235 -0.60 10.49 17.97
CA GLN A 235 -0.24 9.31 18.74
C GLN A 235 0.06 9.71 20.19
N PRO A 236 -0.89 9.58 21.11
CA PRO A 236 -0.66 9.93 22.53
C PRO A 236 0.49 9.17 23.16
N ASP A 237 0.81 7.97 22.63
CA ASP A 237 1.88 7.07 23.05
C ASP A 237 3.14 7.17 22.17
N HIS A 238 3.32 8.26 21.41
CA HIS A 238 4.43 8.46 20.47
C HIS A 238 5.82 8.17 21.07
N ALA A 239 6.05 8.56 22.33
CA ALA A 239 7.33 8.35 23.00
C ALA A 239 7.61 6.86 23.26
N ALA A 240 6.61 6.12 23.72
CA ALA A 240 6.71 4.69 23.98
C ALA A 240 6.92 3.91 22.67
N ARG A 241 6.18 4.26 21.61
CA ARG A 241 6.35 3.68 20.26
C ARG A 241 7.74 3.95 19.70
N ALA A 242 8.24 5.17 19.85
CA ALA A 242 9.56 5.55 19.36
C ALA A 242 10.68 4.74 20.04
N VAL A 243 10.60 4.56 21.36
CA VAL A 243 11.59 3.77 22.12
C VAL A 243 11.48 2.28 21.78
N ALA A 244 10.27 1.73 21.69
CA ALA A 244 10.05 0.34 21.27
C ALA A 244 10.60 0.09 19.86
N CYS A 245 10.33 1.00 18.92
CA CYS A 245 10.90 0.97 17.59
C CYS A 245 12.43 1.03 17.63
N ALA A 246 13.02 1.96 18.36
CA ALA A 246 14.46 2.12 18.47
C ALA A 246 15.17 0.85 19.00
N LEU A 247 14.57 0.17 19.99
CA LEU A 247 15.05 -1.13 20.48
C LEU A 247 14.97 -2.23 19.42
N ALA A 248 13.86 -2.28 18.66
CA ALA A 248 13.71 -3.24 17.57
C ALA A 248 14.69 -2.97 16.43
N LEU A 249 14.94 -1.68 16.10
CA LEU A 249 15.93 -1.27 15.11
C LEU A 249 17.36 -1.66 15.53
N ASP A 250 17.74 -1.45 16.81
CA ASP A 250 19.05 -1.86 17.35
C ASP A 250 19.23 -3.39 17.23
N ALA A 251 18.21 -4.15 17.62
CA ALA A 251 18.25 -5.61 17.54
C ALA A 251 18.37 -6.10 16.08
N PHE A 252 17.60 -5.53 15.17
CA PHE A 252 17.69 -5.85 13.74
C PHE A 252 19.05 -5.49 13.16
N ALA A 253 19.56 -4.28 13.44
CA ALA A 253 20.83 -3.81 12.90
C ALA A 253 21.99 -4.69 13.35
N GLU A 254 22.01 -5.13 14.61
CA GLU A 254 23.02 -6.04 15.12
C GLU A 254 22.93 -7.45 14.50
N ALA A 255 21.70 -7.99 14.34
CA ALA A 255 21.49 -9.27 13.66
C ALA A 255 21.90 -9.19 12.19
N PHE A 256 21.53 -8.10 11.50
CA PHE A 256 21.89 -7.85 10.11
C PHE A 256 23.41 -7.75 9.95
N ARG A 257 24.08 -6.98 10.81
CA ARG A 257 25.53 -6.83 10.85
C ARG A 257 26.22 -8.18 11.08
N ALA A 258 25.76 -8.97 12.04
CA ALA A 258 26.31 -10.30 12.33
C ALA A 258 26.18 -11.26 11.15
N GLY A 259 25.07 -11.23 10.42
CA GLY A 259 24.85 -12.05 9.23
C GLY A 259 25.73 -11.68 8.02
N HIS A 260 26.33 -10.49 8.00
CA HIS A 260 27.12 -9.96 6.88
C HIS A 260 28.63 -9.85 7.17
N THR A 261 29.10 -10.23 8.36
CA THR A 261 30.53 -10.19 8.76
C THR A 261 31.43 -11.11 7.95
N ALA A 262 30.90 -12.17 7.35
CA ALA A 262 31.69 -13.13 6.55
C ALA A 262 32.05 -12.62 5.13
N ARG A 263 31.46 -11.53 4.67
CA ARG A 263 31.85 -10.84 3.42
C ARG A 263 32.76 -9.69 3.83
N ALA A 264 33.88 -9.48 3.17
CA ALA A 264 34.96 -8.54 3.46
C ALA A 264 34.59 -7.06 3.73
N SER A 265 33.37 -6.78 4.12
CA SER A 265 32.73 -5.47 4.26
C SER A 265 31.77 -5.49 5.45
N ALA A 266 32.33 -5.44 6.65
CA ALA A 266 31.51 -5.38 7.85
C ALA A 266 30.73 -4.04 7.89
N LEU A 267 29.41 -4.11 7.82
CA LEU A 267 28.56 -2.97 8.15
C LEU A 267 28.92 -2.49 9.56
N GLY A 268 29.07 -1.19 9.72
CA GLY A 268 29.35 -0.58 11.03
C GLY A 268 28.20 -0.73 12.00
N VAL A 269 28.46 -0.39 13.25
CA VAL A 269 27.41 -0.34 14.27
C VAL A 269 26.41 0.75 13.94
N THR A 270 25.13 0.46 14.05
CA THR A 270 24.07 1.47 13.92
C THR A 270 23.92 2.21 15.25
N ARG A 271 24.00 3.53 15.18
CA ARG A 271 23.73 4.42 16.33
C ARG A 271 22.32 4.95 16.21
N ILE A 272 21.63 5.01 17.32
CA ILE A 272 20.23 5.40 17.39
C ILE A 272 20.04 6.40 18.52
N SER A 273 19.19 7.39 18.32
CA SER A 273 18.76 8.29 19.40
C SER A 273 17.26 8.52 19.37
N VAL A 274 16.68 8.81 20.52
CA VAL A 274 15.28 9.19 20.67
C VAL A 274 15.17 10.43 21.52
N HIS A 275 14.52 11.48 20.99
CA HIS A 275 14.18 12.68 21.73
C HIS A 275 12.75 13.12 21.43
N SER A 276 12.03 13.58 22.46
CA SER A 276 10.62 14.00 22.36
C SER A 276 10.45 15.45 22.77
N GLY A 277 9.59 16.15 22.05
CA GLY A 277 9.24 17.53 22.33
C GLY A 277 8.46 18.18 21.17
N PRO A 278 8.20 19.51 21.28
CA PRO A 278 7.48 20.23 20.25
C PRO A 278 8.34 20.42 18.98
N ALA A 279 7.72 20.18 17.82
CA ALA A 279 8.33 20.42 16.51
C ALA A 279 7.30 21.05 15.57
N LEU A 280 7.79 21.74 14.55
CA LEU A 280 7.00 22.19 13.40
C LEU A 280 7.04 21.09 12.35
N VAL A 281 5.92 20.44 12.08
CA VAL A 281 5.83 19.27 11.18
C VAL A 281 4.93 19.61 10.00
N GLY A 282 5.34 19.25 8.80
CA GLY A 282 4.56 19.51 7.58
C GLY A 282 5.33 19.24 6.32
N ASP A 283 4.73 19.62 5.18
CA ASP A 283 5.40 19.63 3.89
C ASP A 283 6.12 20.97 3.67
N PHE A 284 7.43 20.89 3.48
CA PHE A 284 8.29 22.07 3.25
C PHE A 284 8.94 22.05 1.85
N GLY A 285 8.40 21.27 0.94
CA GLY A 285 8.92 21.11 -0.42
C GLY A 285 8.62 22.25 -1.41
N GLY A 286 7.91 23.31 -1.00
CA GLY A 286 7.70 24.52 -1.80
C GLY A 286 6.75 24.36 -3.00
N GLY A 287 5.81 23.42 -2.97
CA GLY A 287 4.72 23.23 -3.94
C GLY A 287 5.09 22.49 -5.23
N ARG A 288 6.38 22.21 -5.47
CA ARG A 288 6.84 21.39 -6.61
C ARG A 288 7.52 20.10 -6.19
N HIS A 289 7.97 20.04 -4.96
CA HIS A 289 8.60 18.89 -4.35
C HIS A 289 7.90 18.62 -3.03
N PHE A 290 7.63 17.37 -2.73
CA PHE A 290 7.05 16.97 -1.46
C PHE A 290 8.18 16.60 -0.49
N ASP A 291 8.33 17.36 0.61
CA ASP A 291 9.33 17.13 1.66
C ASP A 291 8.66 17.17 3.04
N TYR A 292 8.00 16.06 3.41
CA TYR A 292 7.39 15.94 4.72
C TYR A 292 8.44 15.73 5.78
N THR A 293 8.65 16.72 6.62
CA THR A 293 9.69 16.71 7.64
C THR A 293 9.31 17.51 8.88
N ALA A 294 10.20 17.58 9.86
CA ALA A 294 10.02 18.34 11.07
C ALA A 294 11.20 19.26 11.32
N TYR A 295 10.91 20.46 11.83
CA TYR A 295 11.89 21.45 12.24
C TYR A 295 11.70 21.84 13.71
N GLY A 296 12.80 22.13 14.39
CA GLY A 296 12.81 22.62 15.76
C GLY A 296 13.96 22.08 16.59
N GLU A 297 14.03 22.56 17.83
CA GLU A 297 15.06 22.13 18.76
C GLU A 297 15.02 20.62 19.03
N THR A 298 13.81 20.05 19.09
CA THR A 298 13.57 18.61 19.24
C THR A 298 14.35 17.78 18.21
N ILE A 299 14.30 18.18 16.94
CA ILE A 299 15.01 17.47 15.85
C ILE A 299 16.52 17.62 16.00
N ASN A 300 16.97 18.82 16.34
CA ASN A 300 18.39 19.11 16.53
C ASN A 300 18.99 18.35 17.72
N ILE A 301 18.26 18.24 18.83
CA ILE A 301 18.70 17.49 20.01
C ILE A 301 18.78 16.01 19.67
N ALA A 302 17.77 15.45 18.99
CA ALA A 302 17.80 14.04 18.57
C ALA A 302 19.04 13.75 17.71
N ALA A 303 19.33 14.56 16.69
CA ALA A 303 20.50 14.39 15.84
C ALA A 303 21.83 14.45 16.63
N ARG A 304 21.93 15.35 17.61
CA ARG A 304 23.13 15.49 18.46
C ARG A 304 23.28 14.33 19.44
N LEU A 305 22.19 13.79 19.95
CA LEU A 305 22.21 12.58 20.78
C LEU A 305 22.68 11.38 19.97
N GLU A 306 22.28 11.27 18.70
CA GLU A 306 22.83 10.21 17.84
C GLU A 306 24.34 10.32 17.76
N ALA A 307 24.87 11.50 17.41
CA ALA A 307 26.30 11.74 17.33
C ALA A 307 27.04 11.48 18.68
N ALA A 308 26.39 11.73 19.82
CA ALA A 308 26.95 11.48 21.15
C ALA A 308 27.24 9.99 21.40
N ASN A 309 26.52 9.07 20.79
CA ASN A 309 26.78 7.63 20.91
C ASN A 309 28.24 7.29 20.54
N LYS A 310 28.83 8.00 19.58
CA LYS A 310 30.23 7.78 19.16
C LYS A 310 31.21 8.02 20.27
N VAL A 311 31.00 9.08 21.02
CA VAL A 311 31.91 9.48 22.12
C VAL A 311 31.69 8.63 23.36
N LEU A 312 30.45 8.26 23.61
CA LEU A 312 30.02 7.51 24.79
C LEU A 312 30.22 6.00 24.66
N GLY A 313 30.46 5.50 23.43
CA GLY A 313 30.55 4.07 23.15
C GLY A 313 29.21 3.34 23.29
N THR A 314 28.10 4.07 23.16
CA THR A 314 26.73 3.54 23.20
C THR A 314 26.17 3.35 21.79
N ARG A 315 25.11 2.55 21.66
CA ARG A 315 24.39 2.38 20.40
C ARG A 315 23.04 3.08 20.39
N LEU A 316 22.39 3.19 21.52
CA LEU A 316 21.06 3.76 21.64
C LEU A 316 20.99 4.70 22.84
N LEU A 317 20.60 5.93 22.60
CA LEU A 317 20.39 6.95 23.64
C LEU A 317 18.95 7.47 23.60
N VAL A 318 18.34 7.59 24.76
CA VAL A 318 17.00 8.17 24.97
C VAL A 318 17.15 9.37 25.91
N SER A 319 16.59 10.53 25.54
CA SER A 319 16.60 11.71 26.41
C SER A 319 15.64 11.57 27.60
N ALA A 320 15.89 12.30 28.68
CA ALA A 320 14.99 12.41 29.81
C ALA A 320 13.59 12.88 29.39
N ALA A 321 13.51 13.85 28.48
CA ALA A 321 12.24 14.33 27.95
C ALA A 321 11.39 13.24 27.27
N THR A 322 12.00 12.23 26.68
CA THR A 322 11.31 11.05 26.16
C THR A 322 10.96 10.07 27.28
N ALA A 323 11.91 9.78 28.16
CA ALA A 323 11.74 8.83 29.26
C ALA A 323 10.58 9.22 30.20
N GLU A 324 10.46 10.50 30.51
CA GLU A 324 9.39 11.07 31.36
C GLU A 324 7.98 10.90 30.77
N ARG A 325 7.86 10.80 29.45
CA ARG A 325 6.60 10.54 28.75
C ARG A 325 6.18 9.06 28.75
N ILE A 326 7.05 8.19 29.27
CA ILE A 326 6.82 6.73 29.27
C ILE A 326 6.65 6.27 30.72
N GLY A 327 5.44 5.85 31.08
CA GLY A 327 5.21 5.23 32.37
C GLY A 327 6.04 3.93 32.53
N GLY A 328 6.92 3.92 33.55
CA GLY A 328 7.74 2.75 33.82
C GLY A 328 8.95 2.58 32.88
N PHE A 329 9.47 3.65 32.30
CA PHE A 329 10.70 3.60 31.50
C PHE A 329 11.86 3.02 32.31
N LEU A 330 12.55 2.05 31.75
CA LEU A 330 13.75 1.45 32.34
C LEU A 330 14.97 1.80 31.49
N GLY A 331 15.91 2.50 32.08
CA GLY A 331 17.13 2.91 31.41
C GLY A 331 18.30 3.14 32.37
N ARG A 332 19.52 2.84 31.90
CA ARG A 332 20.75 3.19 32.61
C ARG A 332 21.08 4.66 32.36
N PRO A 333 21.20 5.51 33.38
CA PRO A 333 21.62 6.90 33.18
C PRO A 333 23.04 6.94 32.62
N VAL A 334 23.25 7.74 31.58
CA VAL A 334 24.56 7.95 30.93
C VAL A 334 25.21 9.24 31.44
N GLY A 335 24.38 10.23 31.81
CA GLY A 335 24.80 11.51 32.36
C GLY A 335 24.02 12.68 31.75
N ASP A 336 24.42 13.87 32.17
CA ASP A 336 23.92 15.15 31.64
C ASP A 336 24.86 15.59 30.50
N LEU A 337 24.37 15.52 29.28
CA LEU A 337 25.17 15.75 28.08
C LEU A 337 25.07 17.21 27.65
N LEU A 338 26.22 17.92 27.66
CA LEU A 338 26.28 19.28 27.12
C LEU A 338 26.56 19.19 25.61
N LEU A 339 25.45 19.21 24.84
CA LEU A 339 25.50 19.05 23.40
C LEU A 339 25.80 20.39 22.70
N ARG A 340 26.54 20.35 21.61
CA ARG A 340 26.95 21.53 20.84
C ARG A 340 25.73 22.39 20.47
N GLY A 341 25.71 23.67 20.86
CA GLY A 341 24.63 24.61 20.58
C GLY A 341 23.32 24.35 21.32
N CYS A 342 23.33 23.53 22.41
CA CYS A 342 22.28 23.49 23.39
C CYS A 342 22.67 24.38 24.57
N ALA A 343 21.70 25.20 25.06
CA ALA A 343 21.93 26.10 26.16
C ALA A 343 22.01 25.37 27.53
N GLN A 344 21.31 24.23 27.61
CA GLN A 344 21.25 23.41 28.83
C GLN A 344 21.67 21.98 28.54
N PRO A 345 22.23 21.28 29.56
CA PRO A 345 22.53 19.87 29.44
C PRO A 345 21.28 19.03 29.23
N VAL A 346 21.40 17.99 28.42
CA VAL A 346 20.34 17.02 28.14
C VAL A 346 20.65 15.73 28.89
N ALA A 347 19.87 15.39 29.89
CA ALA A 347 19.99 14.10 30.57
C ALA A 347 19.61 12.97 29.62
N ALA A 348 20.45 11.93 29.55
CA ALA A 348 20.28 10.83 28.63
C ALA A 348 20.42 9.47 29.32
N PHE A 349 19.75 8.50 28.77
CA PHE A 349 19.69 7.12 29.24
C PHE A 349 20.00 6.14 28.10
N GLU A 350 20.63 5.05 28.44
CA GLU A 350 20.65 3.85 27.59
C GLU A 350 19.48 2.95 28.02
N PRO A 351 18.48 2.70 27.14
CA PRO A 351 17.32 1.90 27.53
C PRO A 351 17.74 0.45 27.79
N LEU A 352 17.11 -0.16 28.78
CA LEU A 352 17.36 -1.55 29.16
C LEU A 352 16.25 -2.43 28.60
N THR A 353 16.63 -3.53 27.96
CA THR A 353 15.70 -4.62 27.64
C THR A 353 15.46 -5.47 28.88
N ALA A 354 14.32 -6.16 28.96
CA ALA A 354 13.96 -7.02 30.09
C ALA A 354 15.09 -8.04 30.45
N ASP A 355 15.83 -8.51 29.46
CA ASP A 355 16.91 -9.45 29.61
C ASP A 355 18.19 -8.83 30.23
N ARG A 356 18.35 -7.50 30.20
CA ARG A 356 19.51 -6.76 30.73
C ARG A 356 19.26 -6.13 32.09
N VAL A 357 18.08 -6.23 32.65
CA VAL A 357 17.73 -5.69 33.98
C VAL A 357 18.48 -6.45 35.11
N ALA A 358 18.99 -7.66 34.86
CA ALA A 358 19.61 -8.52 35.87
C ALA A 358 20.99 -8.08 36.38
N SER A 359 21.62 -7.06 35.80
CA SER A 359 22.90 -6.53 36.26
C SER A 359 23.02 -5.02 36.00
N PRO A 360 22.54 -4.13 36.89
CA PRO A 360 22.77 -2.72 36.74
C PRO A 360 24.25 -2.39 36.99
N PRO A 361 25.01 -1.85 36.01
CA PRO A 361 26.32 -1.28 36.30
C PRO A 361 26.16 0.02 37.12
N ALA A 362 27.13 0.23 38.03
CA ALA A 362 27.16 1.36 38.96
C ALA A 362 27.09 2.72 38.25
N GLY A 363 26.25 3.60 38.77
CA GLY A 363 25.74 4.84 38.23
C GLY A 363 26.73 5.85 37.66
N ALA A 364 26.23 6.44 36.54
CA ALA A 364 26.71 7.70 35.99
C ALA A 364 25.66 8.84 36.18
N ALA A 365 24.73 8.66 37.13
CA ALA A 365 23.73 9.71 37.43
C ALA A 365 24.45 10.98 37.93
N GLY A 366 24.18 12.13 37.28
CA GLY A 366 24.77 13.42 37.64
C GLY A 366 26.18 13.70 37.11
N ARG A 367 26.74 12.87 36.22
CA ARG A 367 28.00 13.17 35.53
C ARG A 367 27.74 14.10 34.35
N LEU A 368 28.27 15.32 34.41
CA LEU A 368 28.28 16.25 33.26
C LEU A 368 29.33 15.74 32.24
N VAL A 369 28.88 15.54 31.01
CA VAL A 369 29.73 15.16 29.87
C VAL A 369 29.68 16.27 28.81
N ASP A 370 30.83 16.93 28.59
CA ASP A 370 30.96 18.00 27.61
C ASP A 370 31.24 17.40 26.21
N LEU A 371 30.32 17.61 25.30
CA LEU A 371 30.35 17.15 23.91
C LEU A 371 30.25 18.32 22.89
N ARG A 372 30.66 19.53 23.34
CA ARG A 372 30.65 20.73 22.49
C ARG A 372 31.74 20.76 21.44
#